data_1f6b2530994d6c147447fa971de83719
#
_entry.id   1f6b2530994d6c147447fa971de83719
#
_cell.length_a   1.000
_cell.length_b   1.000
_cell.length_c   1.000
_cell.angle_alpha   90.00
_cell.angle_beta   90.00
_cell.angle_gamma   90.00
#
_symmetry.space_group_name_H-M   'P 1'
#
loop_
_entity.id
_entity.type
_entity.pdbx_description
1 polymer ?
#
loop_
_entity_poly.entity_id
_entity_poly.type
_entity_poly.pdbx_seq_one_letter_code
_entity_poly.pdbx_strand_id
1 'polypeptide(L)'
;MKRLLPLFTVFALVFTSCEGPQGPPGFDGLDGLDGEIIASSAFEIVIDFNTVNDFEYIEAYGFNVLPSDVTLVYILWDTQNGQDIWRLMPQTVYFDDDTNLVYNFDFTQDDVRFFLDGTTDFSTLDDVWTQDQVFRVVVVPADNVDGIEVSDINAVMNLIDIQSIDLR
;
A
#
# COMPACT_ATOMS: atom_id res chain seq x y z
N MET A 1 -66.85 -12.56 -52.44
CA MET A 1 -65.85 -11.54 -52.02
C MET A 1 -66.28 -10.63 -50.86
N LYS A 2 -67.55 -10.59 -50.46
CA LYS A 2 -68.06 -9.73 -49.38
C LYS A 2 -67.79 -10.22 -47.92
N ARG A 3 -67.34 -11.47 -47.75
CA ARG A 3 -67.15 -12.08 -46.41
C ARG A 3 -65.67 -12.06 -45.90
N LEU A 4 -64.71 -11.65 -46.71
CA LEU A 4 -63.30 -11.53 -46.35
C LEU A 4 -62.93 -10.16 -45.71
N LEU A 5 -63.77 -9.15 -45.98
CA LEU A 5 -63.50 -7.78 -45.45
C LEU A 5 -63.59 -7.73 -43.93
N PRO A 6 -64.59 -8.35 -43.23
CA PRO A 6 -64.60 -8.26 -41.74
C PRO A 6 -63.48 -9.06 -41.08
N LEU A 7 -62.94 -10.12 -41.72
CA LEU A 7 -61.85 -10.87 -41.20
C LEU A 7 -60.51 -10.08 -41.17
N PHE A 8 -60.32 -9.23 -42.20
CA PHE A 8 -59.14 -8.39 -42.29
C PHE A 8 -59.15 -7.24 -41.28
N THR A 9 -60.34 -6.72 -40.93
CA THR A 9 -60.51 -5.65 -39.95
C THR A 9 -60.28 -6.14 -38.52
N VAL A 10 -60.66 -7.38 -38.21
CA VAL A 10 -60.37 -7.97 -36.89
C VAL A 10 -58.87 -8.29 -36.71
N PHE A 11 -58.19 -8.70 -37.78
CA PHE A 11 -56.75 -8.97 -37.74
C PHE A 11 -55.91 -7.69 -37.57
N ALA A 12 -56.38 -6.57 -38.11
CA ALA A 12 -55.66 -5.26 -37.93
C ALA A 12 -55.76 -4.68 -36.53
N LEU A 13 -56.76 -5.07 -35.72
CA LEU A 13 -56.95 -4.57 -34.37
C LEU A 13 -56.08 -5.32 -33.33
N VAL A 14 -55.48 -6.45 -33.68
CA VAL A 14 -54.64 -7.24 -32.75
C VAL A 14 -53.24 -6.66 -32.62
N PHE A 15 -52.81 -5.78 -33.54
CA PHE A 15 -51.47 -5.18 -33.54
C PHE A 15 -51.38 -3.80 -32.87
N THR A 16 -52.46 -3.27 -32.29
CA THR A 16 -52.37 -2.11 -31.43
C THR A 16 -51.91 -2.54 -30.02
N SER A 17 -50.67 -3.01 -29.94
CA SER A 17 -50.00 -3.19 -28.66
C SER A 17 -49.78 -1.79 -28.05
N CYS A 18 -50.48 -1.47 -26.96
CA CYS A 18 -50.15 -0.31 -26.15
C CYS A 18 -48.73 -0.52 -25.60
N GLU A 19 -47.76 0.22 -26.11
CA GLU A 19 -46.54 0.45 -25.36
C GLU A 19 -46.90 1.16 -24.05
N GLY A 20 -46.65 0.53 -22.95
CA GLY A 20 -46.82 1.15 -21.62
C GLY A 20 -45.93 2.38 -21.51
N PRO A 21 -46.25 3.35 -20.67
CA PRO A 21 -45.39 4.52 -20.42
C PRO A 21 -44.00 4.05 -20.04
N GLN A 22 -43.00 4.67 -20.64
CA GLN A 22 -41.59 4.44 -20.30
C GLN A 22 -41.40 4.65 -18.79
N GLY A 23 -40.77 3.70 -18.12
CA GLY A 23 -40.44 3.81 -16.70
C GLY A 23 -39.64 5.08 -16.41
N PRO A 24 -39.72 5.61 -15.21
CA PRO A 24 -38.94 6.77 -14.83
C PRO A 24 -37.45 6.51 -15.08
N PRO A 25 -36.66 7.54 -15.44
CA PRO A 25 -35.21 7.40 -15.52
C PRO A 25 -34.65 6.82 -14.23
N GLY A 26 -33.62 6.00 -14.31
CA GLY A 26 -32.87 5.55 -13.14
C GLY A 26 -32.37 6.76 -12.38
N PHE A 27 -32.24 6.61 -11.06
CA PHE A 27 -31.59 7.65 -10.24
C PHE A 27 -30.19 7.91 -10.79
N ASP A 28 -29.79 9.18 -10.83
CA ASP A 28 -28.40 9.55 -11.09
C ASP A 28 -27.52 8.78 -10.08
N GLY A 29 -26.40 8.23 -10.55
CA GLY A 29 -25.42 7.62 -9.66
C GLY A 29 -25.04 8.62 -8.58
N LEU A 30 -24.83 8.14 -7.36
CA LEU A 30 -24.27 8.97 -6.29
C LEU A 30 -23.00 9.63 -6.82
N ASP A 31 -22.88 10.94 -6.62
CA ASP A 31 -21.62 11.65 -6.86
C ASP A 31 -20.53 10.86 -6.13
N GLY A 32 -19.43 10.55 -6.82
CA GLY A 32 -18.26 9.94 -6.18
C GLY A 32 -17.91 10.81 -4.98
N LEU A 33 -17.60 10.17 -3.87
CA LEU A 33 -17.04 10.88 -2.71
C LEU A 33 -15.90 11.74 -3.23
N ASP A 34 -15.91 13.04 -2.93
CA ASP A 34 -14.76 13.90 -3.15
C ASP A 34 -13.56 13.13 -2.62
N GLY A 35 -12.57 12.86 -3.47
CA GLY A 35 -11.36 12.17 -3.06
C GLY A 35 -10.74 13.02 -1.95
N GLU A 36 -11.02 12.66 -0.71
CA GLU A 36 -10.23 13.11 0.41
C GLU A 36 -8.82 12.64 0.06
N ILE A 37 -7.90 13.58 -0.13
CA ILE A 37 -6.47 13.26 -0.22
C ILE A 37 -6.15 12.67 1.14
N ILE A 38 -6.24 11.34 1.25
CA ILE A 38 -5.81 10.63 2.45
C ILE A 38 -4.30 10.84 2.45
N ALA A 39 -3.86 11.73 3.33
CA ALA A 39 -2.46 12.11 3.43
C ALA A 39 -1.68 10.85 3.78
N SER A 40 -0.93 10.35 2.83
CA SER A 40 0.08 9.34 3.09
C SER A 40 1.08 9.92 4.09
N SER A 41 1.46 9.14 5.07
CA SER A 41 2.36 9.56 6.12
C SER A 41 3.67 8.79 6.03
N ALA A 42 4.79 9.46 6.24
CA ALA A 42 6.10 8.82 6.29
C ALA A 42 6.93 9.38 7.43
N PHE A 43 7.79 8.53 7.97
CA PHE A 43 8.80 8.92 8.93
C PHE A 43 10.09 8.12 8.73
N GLU A 44 11.19 8.68 9.23
CA GLU A 44 12.46 7.97 9.35
C GLU A 44 12.77 7.71 10.82
N ILE A 45 13.42 6.58 11.08
CA ILE A 45 13.83 6.17 12.41
C ILE A 45 15.20 5.53 12.35
N VAL A 46 16.01 5.82 13.38
CA VAL A 46 17.32 5.19 13.59
C VAL A 46 17.19 4.16 14.70
N ILE A 47 17.60 2.92 14.42
CA ILE A 47 17.45 1.80 15.35
C ILE A 47 18.80 1.15 15.61
N ASP A 48 19.07 0.91 16.91
CA ASP A 48 20.14 0.06 17.38
C ASP A 48 19.57 -1.29 17.80
N PHE A 49 19.98 -2.34 17.11
CA PHE A 49 19.65 -3.72 17.49
C PHE A 49 20.70 -4.26 18.45
N ASN A 50 20.28 -4.76 19.59
CA ASN A 50 21.19 -5.27 20.61
C ASN A 50 20.50 -6.28 21.53
N THR A 51 21.27 -6.88 22.45
CA THR A 51 20.75 -7.89 23.39
C THR A 51 19.78 -7.32 24.44
N VAL A 52 19.74 -6.01 24.63
CA VAL A 52 18.83 -5.36 25.60
C VAL A 52 17.41 -5.28 25.02
N ASN A 53 17.29 -5.04 23.71
CA ASN A 53 16.01 -5.00 23.02
C ASN A 53 15.69 -6.30 22.26
N ASP A 54 16.42 -7.38 22.53
CA ASP A 54 16.27 -8.70 21.89
C ASP A 54 16.35 -8.63 20.37
N PHE A 55 17.13 -7.69 19.83
CA PHE A 55 17.30 -7.41 18.40
C PHE A 55 15.98 -7.08 17.69
N GLU A 56 15.05 -6.47 18.41
CA GLU A 56 13.79 -5.97 17.84
C GLU A 56 13.47 -4.55 18.36
N TYR A 57 12.63 -3.82 17.61
CA TYR A 57 12.15 -2.50 17.98
C TYR A 57 10.73 -2.29 17.46
N ILE A 58 9.86 -1.73 18.29
CA ILE A 58 8.47 -1.43 17.92
C ILE A 58 8.27 0.09 17.98
N GLU A 59 7.79 0.65 16.88
CA GLU A 59 7.46 2.08 16.76
C GLU A 59 5.97 2.27 16.45
N ALA A 60 5.28 3.03 17.29
CA ALA A 60 3.90 3.41 17.02
C ALA A 60 3.84 4.46 15.90
N TYR A 61 2.85 4.37 15.01
CA TYR A 61 2.76 5.32 13.89
C TYR A 61 2.62 6.77 14.34
N GLY A 62 1.94 7.03 15.44
CA GLY A 62 1.67 8.40 15.92
C GLY A 62 0.63 9.16 15.08
N PHE A 63 0.04 8.51 14.08
CA PHE A 63 -1.05 8.99 13.23
C PHE A 63 -2.04 7.86 12.97
N ASN A 64 -3.20 8.18 12.40
CA ASN A 64 -4.23 7.19 12.14
C ASN A 64 -3.94 6.41 10.86
N VAL A 65 -3.90 5.07 10.96
CA VAL A 65 -3.70 4.14 9.85
C VAL A 65 -5.01 3.39 9.62
N LEU A 66 -5.48 3.32 8.38
CA LEU A 66 -6.70 2.60 8.04
C LEU A 66 -6.42 1.11 7.80
N PRO A 67 -7.39 0.22 8.02
CA PRO A 67 -7.22 -1.22 7.77
C PRO A 67 -6.87 -1.56 6.30
N SER A 68 -7.16 -0.66 5.38
CA SER A 68 -6.84 -0.79 3.95
C SER A 68 -5.47 -0.24 3.57
N ASP A 69 -4.78 0.47 4.48
CA ASP A 69 -3.50 1.06 4.18
C ASP A 69 -2.39 0.01 4.16
N VAL A 70 -1.39 0.27 3.34
CA VAL A 70 -0.21 -0.59 3.18
C VAL A 70 1.00 0.12 3.79
N THR A 71 1.72 -0.58 4.66
CA THR A 71 2.98 -0.09 5.21
C THR A 71 4.14 -0.64 4.37
N LEU A 72 4.91 0.27 3.80
CA LEU A 72 6.16 -0.02 3.10
C LEU A 72 7.32 0.43 3.98
N VAL A 73 8.33 -0.42 4.14
CA VAL A 73 9.52 -0.12 4.92
C VAL A 73 10.75 -0.27 4.05
N TYR A 74 11.59 0.76 4.07
CA TYR A 74 12.86 0.78 3.37
C TYR A 74 14.00 0.91 4.37
N ILE A 75 15.11 0.24 4.11
CA ILE A 75 16.37 0.41 4.85
C ILE A 75 17.33 1.25 4.00
N LEU A 76 18.01 2.21 4.64
CA LEU A 76 19.13 2.91 4.02
C LEU A 76 20.31 1.96 3.91
N TRP A 77 20.60 1.53 2.69
CA TRP A 77 21.61 0.50 2.44
C TRP A 77 23.01 1.06 2.28
N ASP A 78 23.11 2.23 1.67
CA ASP A 78 24.39 2.89 1.35
C ASP A 78 24.13 4.36 1.00
N THR A 79 25.18 5.15 0.99
CA THR A 79 25.16 6.52 0.45
C THR A 79 26.30 6.67 -0.56
N GLN A 80 25.97 6.90 -1.82
CA GLN A 80 26.94 7.06 -2.91
C GLN A 80 26.87 8.44 -3.54
N ASN A 81 27.98 9.16 -3.57
CA ASN A 81 28.07 10.53 -4.10
C ASN A 81 27.03 11.51 -3.49
N GLY A 82 26.71 11.32 -2.20
CA GLY A 82 25.70 12.12 -1.50
C GLY A 82 24.25 11.76 -1.83
N GLN A 83 24.02 10.63 -2.48
CA GLN A 83 22.69 10.08 -2.73
C GLN A 83 22.46 8.81 -1.91
N ASP A 84 21.37 8.78 -1.17
CA ASP A 84 20.97 7.64 -0.37
C ASP A 84 20.40 6.53 -1.23
N ILE A 85 20.84 5.30 -0.96
CA ILE A 85 20.39 4.09 -1.62
C ILE A 85 19.47 3.33 -0.67
N TRP A 86 18.20 3.39 -0.96
CA TRP A 86 17.16 2.72 -0.19
C TRP A 86 16.80 1.37 -0.81
N ARG A 87 16.55 0.38 0.05
CA ARG A 87 16.05 -0.93 -0.37
C ARG A 87 14.78 -1.28 0.39
N LEU A 88 13.76 -1.73 -0.36
CA LEU A 88 12.52 -2.24 0.22
C LEU A 88 12.82 -3.50 1.05
N MET A 89 12.31 -3.55 2.28
CA MET A 89 12.45 -4.72 3.15
C MET A 89 11.49 -5.86 2.75
N PRO A 90 11.80 -7.11 3.10
CA PRO A 90 12.98 -7.56 3.86
C PRO A 90 14.27 -7.59 3.01
N GLN A 91 15.44 -7.45 3.68
CA GLN A 91 16.76 -7.51 3.05
C GLN A 91 17.62 -8.58 3.72
N THR A 92 18.32 -9.37 2.91
CA THR A 92 19.19 -10.45 3.39
C THR A 92 20.66 -10.17 3.06
N VAL A 93 21.52 -10.34 4.05
CA VAL A 93 22.98 -10.34 3.94
C VAL A 93 23.46 -11.77 4.12
N TYR A 94 24.33 -12.24 3.23
CA TYR A 94 24.98 -13.55 3.35
C TYR A 94 26.43 -13.35 3.75
N PHE A 95 26.90 -14.12 4.75
CA PHE A 95 28.26 -14.07 5.24
C PHE A 95 29.10 -15.26 4.70
N ASP A 96 30.41 -15.12 4.76
CA ASP A 96 31.36 -16.12 4.22
C ASP A 96 31.34 -17.46 4.96
N ASP A 97 30.75 -17.50 6.15
CA ASP A 97 30.58 -18.70 7.01
C ASP A 97 29.26 -19.46 6.75
N ASP A 98 28.62 -19.22 5.62
CA ASP A 98 27.32 -19.78 5.25
C ASP A 98 26.16 -19.37 6.17
N THR A 99 26.35 -18.37 7.03
CA THR A 99 25.25 -17.77 7.81
C THR A 99 24.62 -16.58 7.10
N ASN A 100 23.48 -16.15 7.59
CA ASN A 100 22.80 -14.97 7.03
C ASN A 100 22.14 -14.13 8.11
N LEU A 101 22.04 -12.83 7.83
CA LEU A 101 21.26 -11.85 8.55
C LEU A 101 20.11 -11.38 7.66
N VAL A 102 18.92 -11.30 8.21
CA VAL A 102 17.74 -10.72 7.54
C VAL A 102 17.24 -9.54 8.35
N TYR A 103 17.23 -8.35 7.77
CA TYR A 103 16.45 -7.24 8.28
C TYR A 103 15.00 -7.47 7.89
N ASN A 104 14.13 -7.58 8.86
CA ASN A 104 12.74 -7.94 8.66
C ASN A 104 11.81 -6.98 9.41
N PHE A 105 10.55 -6.95 9.01
CA PHE A 105 9.52 -6.17 9.68
C PHE A 105 8.16 -6.84 9.59
N ASP A 106 7.30 -6.52 10.51
CA ASP A 106 5.86 -6.71 10.43
C ASP A 106 5.13 -5.47 10.96
N PHE A 107 3.85 -5.38 10.75
CA PHE A 107 3.08 -4.22 11.17
C PHE A 107 1.66 -4.60 11.57
N THR A 108 1.10 -3.75 12.44
CA THR A 108 -0.33 -3.74 12.79
C THR A 108 -0.96 -2.44 12.27
N GLN A 109 -2.16 -2.14 12.71
CA GLN A 109 -2.80 -0.85 12.46
C GLN A 109 -2.25 0.27 13.36
N ASP A 110 -1.56 -0.09 14.46
CA ASP A 110 -1.10 0.82 15.50
C ASP A 110 0.42 1.09 15.41
N ASP A 111 1.19 0.11 14.94
CA ASP A 111 2.64 0.10 15.01
C ASP A 111 3.33 -0.68 13.88
N VAL A 112 4.63 -0.49 13.76
CA VAL A 112 5.53 -1.28 12.95
C VAL A 112 6.63 -1.86 13.84
N ARG A 113 6.92 -3.14 13.70
CA ARG A 113 8.00 -3.85 14.37
C ARG A 113 9.12 -4.14 13.38
N PHE A 114 10.33 -3.81 13.77
CA PHE A 114 11.57 -4.12 13.06
C PHE A 114 12.31 -5.19 13.85
N PHE A 115 12.87 -6.19 13.19
CA PHE A 115 13.61 -7.23 13.87
C PHE A 115 14.65 -7.88 12.97
N LEU A 116 15.68 -8.42 13.60
CA LEU A 116 16.66 -9.25 12.92
C LEU A 116 16.20 -10.71 12.91
N ASP A 117 16.40 -11.38 11.78
CA ASP A 117 16.15 -12.80 11.58
C ASP A 117 17.34 -13.44 10.84
N GLY A 118 17.41 -14.75 10.77
CA GLY A 118 18.47 -15.45 10.06
C GLY A 118 19.16 -16.52 10.89
N THR A 119 20.35 -16.91 10.45
CA THR A 119 21.11 -18.03 11.03
C THR A 119 22.37 -17.60 11.75
N THR A 120 22.77 -16.32 11.63
CA THR A 120 23.94 -15.79 12.33
C THR A 120 23.64 -15.55 13.81
N ASP A 121 24.67 -15.57 14.66
CA ASP A 121 24.56 -15.09 16.04
C ASP A 121 24.65 -13.56 16.07
N PHE A 122 23.52 -12.90 16.24
CA PHE A 122 23.43 -11.43 16.19
C PHE A 122 24.30 -10.75 17.26
N SER A 123 24.59 -11.42 18.38
CA SER A 123 25.45 -10.87 19.43
C SER A 123 26.93 -10.77 19.03
N THR A 124 27.32 -11.41 17.93
CA THR A 124 28.69 -11.42 17.40
C THR A 124 28.88 -10.54 16.19
N LEU A 125 27.80 -9.91 15.70
CA LEU A 125 27.86 -9.03 14.56
C LEU A 125 28.60 -7.72 14.89
N ASP A 126 29.35 -7.23 13.91
CA ASP A 126 29.95 -5.90 13.98
C ASP A 126 28.88 -4.80 14.05
N ASP A 127 29.19 -3.67 14.67
CA ASP A 127 28.30 -2.54 14.86
C ASP A 127 27.69 -2.03 13.54
N VAL A 128 28.40 -2.17 12.42
CA VAL A 128 27.90 -1.76 11.09
C VAL A 128 26.60 -2.46 10.70
N TRP A 129 26.32 -3.63 11.25
CA TRP A 129 25.09 -4.40 10.99
C TRP A 129 23.98 -4.18 12.02
N THR A 130 24.32 -3.59 13.16
CA THR A 130 23.39 -3.55 14.29
C THR A 130 23.16 -2.13 14.86
N GLN A 131 24.10 -1.19 14.65
CA GLN A 131 23.99 0.17 15.17
C GLN A 131 23.65 1.15 14.04
N ASP A 132 22.98 2.24 14.42
CA ASP A 132 22.62 3.34 13.52
C ASP A 132 21.89 2.88 12.23
N GLN A 133 21.08 1.83 12.32
CA GLN A 133 20.33 1.35 11.17
C GLN A 133 19.16 2.29 10.87
N VAL A 134 19.15 2.91 9.67
CA VAL A 134 18.15 3.91 9.29
C VAL A 134 17.06 3.26 8.46
N PHE A 135 15.82 3.44 8.88
CA PHE A 135 14.64 2.97 8.17
C PHE A 135 13.73 4.13 7.80
N ARG A 136 13.09 4.01 6.66
CA ARG A 136 11.99 4.89 6.24
C ARG A 136 10.72 4.08 6.13
N VAL A 137 9.72 4.48 6.89
CA VAL A 137 8.37 3.89 6.88
C VAL A 137 7.46 4.79 6.07
N VAL A 138 6.71 4.21 5.16
CA VAL A 138 5.74 4.91 4.31
C VAL A 138 4.42 4.18 4.38
N VAL A 139 3.39 4.85 4.87
CA VAL A 139 2.03 4.31 4.91
C VAL A 139 1.22 4.92 3.78
N VAL A 140 0.68 4.08 2.92
CA VAL A 140 -0.04 4.51 1.71
C VAL A 140 -1.39 3.80 1.62
N PRO A 141 -2.44 4.47 1.14
CA PRO A 141 -3.69 3.81 0.78
C PRO A 141 -3.47 2.73 -0.27
N ALA A 142 -4.11 1.56 -0.11
CA ALA A 142 -3.94 0.43 -1.03
C ALA A 142 -4.21 0.80 -2.49
N ASP A 143 -5.21 1.64 -2.74
CA ASP A 143 -5.59 2.09 -4.08
C ASP A 143 -4.47 2.91 -4.78
N ASN A 144 -3.54 3.47 -4.01
CA ASN A 144 -2.45 4.27 -4.53
C ASN A 144 -1.21 3.44 -4.93
N VAL A 145 -1.11 2.17 -4.50
CA VAL A 145 0.04 1.30 -4.85
C VAL A 145 -0.19 0.51 -6.13
N ASP A 146 -1.40 0.51 -6.68
CA ASP A 146 -1.72 -0.19 -7.91
C ASP A 146 -0.94 0.40 -9.11
N GLY A 147 -0.11 -0.45 -9.72
CA GLY A 147 0.65 -0.09 -10.92
C GLY A 147 1.95 0.66 -10.67
N ILE A 148 2.41 0.78 -9.42
CA ILE A 148 3.70 1.37 -9.08
C ILE A 148 4.72 0.28 -8.77
N GLU A 149 5.98 0.53 -9.13
CA GLU A 149 7.11 -0.27 -8.67
C GLU A 149 7.45 0.13 -7.23
N VAL A 150 6.89 -0.59 -6.24
CA VAL A 150 7.09 -0.28 -4.81
C VAL A 150 8.53 -0.45 -4.32
N SER A 151 9.40 -1.13 -5.08
CA SER A 151 10.83 -1.20 -4.80
C SER A 151 11.58 0.10 -5.14
N ASP A 152 10.98 0.97 -5.96
CA ASP A 152 11.49 2.33 -6.22
C ASP A 152 10.87 3.33 -5.24
N ILE A 153 11.62 3.66 -4.20
CA ILE A 153 11.18 4.62 -3.18
C ILE A 153 10.82 5.99 -3.78
N ASN A 154 11.51 6.43 -4.84
CA ASN A 154 11.22 7.71 -5.47
C ASN A 154 9.85 7.69 -6.18
N ALA A 155 9.49 6.55 -6.82
CA ALA A 155 8.17 6.38 -7.41
C ALA A 155 7.08 6.45 -6.34
N VAL A 156 7.28 5.80 -5.19
CA VAL A 156 6.36 5.84 -4.05
C VAL A 156 6.26 7.24 -3.46
N MET A 157 7.38 7.90 -3.18
CA MET A 157 7.39 9.25 -2.58
C MET A 157 6.76 10.31 -3.49
N ASN A 158 6.95 10.21 -4.81
CA ASN A 158 6.33 11.13 -5.77
C ASN A 158 4.81 10.94 -5.87
N LEU A 159 4.32 9.72 -5.66
CA LEU A 159 2.88 9.44 -5.70
C LEU A 159 2.11 10.11 -4.57
N ILE A 160 2.71 10.13 -3.38
CA ILE A 160 2.04 10.49 -2.14
C ILE A 160 2.28 11.94 -1.72
N ASP A 161 2.97 12.74 -2.56
CA ASP A 161 3.26 14.18 -2.35
C ASP A 161 3.73 14.50 -0.91
N ILE A 162 4.59 13.63 -0.34
CA ILE A 162 5.17 13.86 0.98
C ILE A 162 6.13 15.04 0.90
N GLN A 163 5.74 16.15 1.52
CA GLN A 163 6.54 17.38 1.55
C GLN A 163 7.56 17.41 2.68
N SER A 164 7.40 16.56 3.70
CA SER A 164 8.33 16.44 4.82
C SER A 164 8.28 15.03 5.41
N ILE A 165 9.45 14.53 5.84
CA ILE A 165 9.59 13.28 6.56
C ILE A 165 9.90 13.63 8.01
N ASP A 166 9.16 13.03 8.94
CA ASP A 166 9.41 13.16 10.38
C ASP A 166 10.60 12.28 10.76
N LEU A 167 11.52 12.82 11.58
CA LEU A 167 12.68 12.08 12.10
C LEU A 167 12.41 11.69 13.55
N ARG A 168 12.58 10.40 13.89
CA ARG A 168 12.30 9.82 15.20
C ARG A 168 13.51 9.10 15.79
#